data_8dce9967844a84ce4a80692853ee1a7c
#
_entry.id   8dce9967844a84ce4a80692853ee1a7c
#
_cell.length_a   1.000
_cell.length_b   1.000
_cell.length_c   1.000
_cell.angle_alpha   90.00
_cell.angle_beta   90.00
_cell.angle_gamma   90.00
#
_symmetry.space_group_name_H-M   'P 1'
#
loop_
_entity.id
_entity.type
_entity.pdbx_description
1 polymer ?
#
loop_
_entity_poly.entity_id
_entity_poly.type
_entity_poly.pdbx_seq_one_letter_code
_entity_poly.pdbx_strand_id
1 'polypeptide(L)'
;MLQEKQPNKSIQVVSNIVDIPGSNRPFAVRRDWLFIGGFQHRPNIDAVLFFAKEIYPLLSEHLRDAKFYIIGDKPPAEVAALATERIVVAGLQRDVRPFFDSVKLSVAPLRFGAGVKGKINQSMAFGVPVVATSMAIEGMELKDQEDILVADEPEAFASALIELYQSEELWTRLSENGIGKTRALYSTEAARKKLEFLFSDEHLRSLERPLSGAEHELVLAATS
;
A
#
# COMPACT_ATOMS: atom_id res chain seq x y z
N MET A 1 -8.20 11.88 -14.36
CA MET A 1 -7.20 11.84 -15.48
C MET A 1 -7.69 11.07 -16.71
N LEU A 2 -7.92 9.74 -16.69
CA LEU A 2 -8.45 9.04 -17.89
C LEU A 2 -9.90 9.39 -18.16
N GLN A 3 -10.77 9.45 -17.14
CA GLN A 3 -12.16 9.82 -17.26
C GLN A 3 -12.32 11.26 -17.78
N GLU A 4 -11.46 12.18 -17.38
CA GLU A 4 -11.45 13.57 -17.87
C GLU A 4 -11.07 13.67 -19.34
N LYS A 5 -10.15 12.78 -19.80
CA LYS A 5 -9.72 12.72 -21.21
C LYS A 5 -10.73 11.99 -22.12
N GLN A 6 -11.62 11.20 -21.54
CA GLN A 6 -12.61 10.40 -22.25
C GLN A 6 -13.96 10.49 -21.50
N PRO A 7 -14.62 11.67 -21.42
CA PRO A 7 -15.80 11.89 -20.61
C PRO A 7 -16.99 11.00 -21.01
N ASN A 8 -17.02 10.57 -22.26
CA ASN A 8 -18.12 9.74 -22.82
C ASN A 8 -17.84 8.23 -22.69
N LYS A 9 -16.73 7.80 -22.03
CA LYS A 9 -16.44 6.38 -21.80
C LYS A 9 -16.54 6.03 -20.33
N SER A 10 -17.21 4.92 -20.05
CA SER A 10 -17.20 4.34 -18.71
C SER A 10 -15.85 3.68 -18.46
N ILE A 11 -15.05 4.27 -17.54
CA ILE A 11 -13.76 3.75 -17.17
C ILE A 11 -13.85 3.17 -15.76
N GLN A 12 -13.68 1.86 -15.64
CA GLN A 12 -13.64 1.17 -14.37
C GLN A 12 -12.21 0.69 -14.07
N VAL A 13 -11.74 0.96 -12.86
CA VAL A 13 -10.45 0.48 -12.40
C VAL A 13 -10.64 -0.88 -11.72
N VAL A 14 -10.12 -1.93 -12.33
CA VAL A 14 -9.97 -3.24 -11.69
C VAL A 14 -8.51 -3.37 -11.27
N SER A 15 -8.27 -3.27 -9.98
CA SER A 15 -6.92 -3.32 -9.41
C SER A 15 -6.42 -4.75 -9.22
N ASN A 16 -5.18 -4.88 -8.76
CA ASN A 16 -4.62 -6.18 -8.36
C ASN A 16 -5.50 -6.82 -7.27
N ILE A 17 -5.77 -8.11 -7.41
CA ILE A 17 -6.49 -8.90 -6.42
C ILE A 17 -5.48 -9.40 -5.40
N VAL A 18 -5.83 -9.29 -4.11
CA VAL A 18 -5.02 -9.81 -3.01
C VAL A 18 -5.85 -10.75 -2.14
N ASP A 19 -5.22 -11.84 -1.68
CA ASP A 19 -5.79 -12.68 -0.64
C ASP A 19 -5.73 -11.94 0.69
N ILE A 20 -6.76 -12.11 1.54
CA ILE A 20 -6.87 -11.42 2.82
C ILE A 20 -6.84 -12.46 3.94
N PRO A 21 -5.64 -12.95 4.28
CA PRO A 21 -5.50 -14.00 5.29
C PRO A 21 -5.78 -13.50 6.70
N GLY A 22 -5.65 -12.20 6.95
CA GLY A 22 -5.67 -11.66 8.30
C GLY A 22 -4.53 -12.22 9.17
N SER A 23 -4.53 -11.88 10.43
CA SER A 23 -3.65 -12.47 11.43
C SER A 23 -4.36 -12.59 12.78
N ASN A 24 -4.19 -13.74 13.44
CA ASN A 24 -4.73 -13.99 14.79
C ASN A 24 -3.71 -13.64 15.88
N ARG A 25 -2.59 -13.02 15.54
CA ARG A 25 -1.55 -12.63 16.51
C ARG A 25 -1.93 -11.29 17.15
N PRO A 26 -2.15 -11.24 18.47
CA PRO A 26 -2.50 -10.01 19.15
C PRO A 26 -1.33 -9.02 19.19
N PHE A 27 -1.63 -7.74 19.40
CA PHE A 27 -0.68 -6.64 19.51
C PHE A 27 0.48 -6.94 20.48
N ALA A 28 0.16 -7.50 21.65
CA ALA A 28 1.13 -7.70 22.74
C ALA A 28 2.29 -8.66 22.40
N VAL A 29 2.10 -9.60 21.46
CA VAL A 29 3.16 -10.55 21.05
C VAL A 29 3.95 -10.10 19.83
N ARG A 30 3.55 -9.00 19.20
CA ARG A 30 4.23 -8.44 18.02
C ARG A 30 5.28 -7.44 18.46
N ARG A 31 6.40 -7.40 17.73
CA ARG A 31 7.53 -6.53 18.10
C ARG A 31 8.16 -5.81 16.93
N ASP A 32 8.38 -6.51 15.86
CA ASP A 32 9.25 -6.09 14.77
C ASP A 32 8.54 -5.18 13.77
N TRP A 33 9.25 -4.70 12.80
CA TRP A 33 8.73 -3.94 11.67
C TRP A 33 9.23 -4.46 10.35
N LEU A 34 8.53 -4.09 9.27
CA LEU A 34 8.72 -4.69 7.96
C LEU A 34 8.71 -3.64 6.86
N PHE A 35 9.64 -3.77 5.93
CA PHE A 35 9.52 -3.28 4.56
C PHE A 35 9.50 -4.47 3.61
N ILE A 36 8.56 -4.48 2.66
CA ILE A 36 8.51 -5.51 1.62
C ILE A 36 8.43 -4.86 0.23
N GLY A 37 9.27 -5.34 -0.72
CA GLY A 37 9.24 -4.84 -2.09
C GLY A 37 10.42 -5.29 -2.92
N GLY A 38 10.20 -5.62 -4.20
CA GLY A 38 11.25 -6.04 -5.13
C GLY A 38 12.23 -4.91 -5.44
N PHE A 39 13.53 -5.19 -5.36
CA PHE A 39 14.60 -4.21 -5.57
C PHE A 39 14.96 -3.98 -7.05
N GLN A 40 14.25 -4.59 -7.96
CA GLN A 40 14.28 -4.21 -9.39
C GLN A 40 13.62 -2.83 -9.61
N HIS A 41 12.82 -2.35 -8.65
CA HIS A 41 12.16 -1.06 -8.67
C HIS A 41 12.93 -0.05 -7.83
N ARG A 42 13.51 0.97 -8.47
CA ARG A 42 14.28 2.04 -7.82
C ARG A 42 13.58 2.71 -6.63
N PRO A 43 12.25 2.98 -6.66
CA PRO A 43 11.56 3.54 -5.49
C PRO A 43 11.70 2.70 -4.22
N ASN A 44 11.84 1.38 -4.33
CA ASN A 44 12.02 0.50 -3.17
C ASN A 44 13.44 0.61 -2.58
N ILE A 45 14.45 0.76 -3.43
CA ILE A 45 15.83 0.99 -3.00
C ILE A 45 15.92 2.31 -2.24
N ASP A 46 15.41 3.38 -2.85
CA ASP A 46 15.39 4.71 -2.26
C ASP A 46 14.65 4.73 -0.91
N ALA A 47 13.47 4.13 -0.85
CA ALA A 47 12.66 4.06 0.36
C ALA A 47 13.40 3.40 1.54
N VAL A 48 14.06 2.28 1.28
CA VAL A 48 14.80 1.57 2.34
C VAL A 48 16.02 2.36 2.80
N LEU A 49 16.74 2.98 1.86
CA LEU A 49 17.90 3.82 2.17
C LEU A 49 17.48 5.08 2.94
N PHE A 50 16.41 5.73 2.53
CA PHE A 50 15.82 6.89 3.22
C PHE A 50 15.42 6.52 4.64
N PHE A 51 14.67 5.42 4.80
CA PHE A 51 14.27 4.93 6.12
C PHE A 51 15.47 4.67 7.02
N ALA A 52 16.44 3.89 6.54
CA ALA A 52 17.58 3.48 7.35
C ALA A 52 18.52 4.64 7.74
N LYS A 53 18.67 5.65 6.86
CA LYS A 53 19.60 6.75 7.07
C LYS A 53 18.98 7.95 7.79
N GLU A 54 17.71 8.25 7.54
CA GLU A 54 17.09 9.49 7.99
C GLU A 54 16.02 9.27 9.05
N ILE A 55 15.21 8.19 8.97
CA ILE A 55 14.12 7.92 9.91
C ILE A 55 14.58 7.05 11.08
N TYR A 56 15.24 5.93 10.79
CA TYR A 56 15.65 4.95 11.80
C TYR A 56 16.52 5.55 12.94
N PRO A 57 17.46 6.47 12.68
CA PRO A 57 18.23 7.12 13.75
C PRO A 57 17.39 7.96 14.73
N LEU A 58 16.23 8.46 14.29
CA LEU A 58 15.32 9.28 15.10
C LEU A 58 14.48 8.45 16.07
N LEU A 59 14.43 7.14 15.89
CA LEU A 59 13.65 6.25 16.75
C LEU A 59 14.32 6.15 18.13
N SER A 60 13.49 6.07 19.18
CA SER A 60 13.98 5.84 20.53
C SER A 60 14.76 4.53 20.62
N GLU A 61 15.65 4.41 21.62
CA GLU A 61 16.39 3.17 21.83
C GLU A 61 15.48 1.97 22.06
N HIS A 62 14.38 2.17 22.76
CA HIS A 62 13.37 1.15 23.01
C HIS A 62 12.77 0.58 21.72
N LEU A 63 12.45 1.42 20.75
CA LEU A 63 11.94 0.99 19.44
C LEU A 63 13.04 0.39 18.57
N ARG A 64 14.28 0.85 18.69
CA ARG A 64 15.43 0.30 17.97
C ARG A 64 15.78 -1.13 18.40
N ASP A 65 15.24 -1.61 19.52
CA ASP A 65 15.42 -3.02 19.94
C ASP A 65 14.60 -4.00 19.11
N ALA A 66 13.54 -3.54 18.45
CA ALA A 66 12.81 -4.32 17.47
C ALA A 66 13.65 -4.52 16.19
N LYS A 67 13.47 -5.67 15.53
CA LYS A 67 14.13 -5.93 14.25
C LYS A 67 13.37 -5.25 13.12
N PHE A 68 14.13 -4.67 12.21
CA PHE A 68 13.62 -4.17 10.94
C PHE A 68 13.92 -5.17 9.84
N TYR A 69 12.91 -5.85 9.33
CA TYR A 69 13.04 -6.78 8.22
C TYR A 69 12.87 -6.07 6.89
N ILE A 70 13.83 -6.28 6.00
CA ILE A 70 13.81 -5.80 4.61
C ILE A 70 13.67 -7.03 3.72
N ILE A 71 12.47 -7.22 3.15
CA ILE A 71 12.12 -8.36 2.31
C ILE A 71 11.99 -7.93 0.85
N GLY A 72 12.66 -8.63 -0.04
CA GLY A 72 12.56 -8.41 -1.48
C GLY A 72 13.65 -9.14 -2.25
N ASP A 73 13.40 -9.39 -3.52
CA ASP A 73 14.35 -10.06 -4.39
C ASP A 73 15.49 -9.13 -4.82
N LYS A 74 16.66 -9.71 -5.06
CA LYS A 74 17.83 -9.03 -5.63
C LYS A 74 18.19 -7.70 -4.95
N PRO A 75 18.39 -7.66 -3.63
CA PRO A 75 18.84 -6.45 -2.97
C PRO A 75 20.21 -6.03 -3.53
N PRO A 76 20.37 -4.76 -3.98
CA PRO A 76 21.65 -4.27 -4.44
C PRO A 76 22.63 -4.11 -3.26
N ALA A 77 23.92 -3.96 -3.55
CA ALA A 77 24.98 -3.89 -2.54
C ALA A 77 24.71 -2.81 -1.48
N GLU A 78 24.18 -1.68 -1.87
CA GLU A 78 23.84 -0.56 -0.97
C GLU A 78 22.72 -0.91 0.03
N VAL A 79 21.74 -1.74 -0.38
CA VAL A 79 20.68 -2.25 0.52
C VAL A 79 21.25 -3.39 1.38
N ALA A 80 22.04 -4.29 0.80
CA ALA A 80 22.67 -5.36 1.55
C ALA A 80 23.61 -4.83 2.65
N ALA A 81 24.28 -3.72 2.42
CA ALA A 81 25.16 -3.04 3.37
C ALA A 81 24.44 -2.43 4.58
N LEU A 82 23.11 -2.32 4.55
CA LEU A 82 22.31 -1.88 5.71
C LEU A 82 22.21 -2.94 6.80
N ALA A 83 22.57 -4.19 6.52
CA ALA A 83 22.44 -5.29 7.45
C ALA A 83 23.25 -5.06 8.75
N THR A 84 22.56 -5.21 9.89
CA THR A 84 23.11 -5.15 11.25
C THR A 84 22.45 -6.24 12.08
N GLU A 85 22.74 -6.30 13.38
CA GLU A 85 22.02 -7.20 14.30
C GLU A 85 20.51 -6.92 14.34
N ARG A 86 20.10 -5.69 14.03
CA ARG A 86 18.70 -5.21 14.11
C ARG A 86 18.06 -4.93 12.76
N ILE A 87 18.83 -4.66 11.72
CA ILE A 87 18.36 -4.52 10.35
C ILE A 87 18.67 -5.81 9.61
N VAL A 88 17.63 -6.57 9.29
CA VAL A 88 17.75 -7.88 8.65
C VAL A 88 17.34 -7.77 7.18
N VAL A 89 18.32 -7.83 6.28
CA VAL A 89 18.08 -7.91 4.84
C VAL A 89 17.81 -9.37 4.49
N ALA A 90 16.52 -9.75 4.52
CA ALA A 90 16.08 -11.14 4.40
C ALA A 90 16.05 -11.68 2.95
N GLY A 91 16.17 -10.78 1.95
CA GLY A 91 16.08 -11.17 0.55
C GLY A 91 14.71 -11.68 0.15
N LEU A 92 14.64 -12.48 -0.91
CA LEU A 92 13.40 -13.10 -1.38
C LEU A 92 12.91 -14.17 -0.39
N GLN A 93 11.68 -14.05 0.05
CA GLN A 93 11.02 -15.04 0.90
C GLN A 93 9.91 -15.74 0.13
N ARG A 94 9.86 -17.07 0.17
CA ARG A 94 8.78 -17.86 -0.44
C ARG A 94 7.48 -17.77 0.36
N ASP A 95 7.60 -17.68 1.69
CA ASP A 95 6.51 -17.49 2.61
C ASP A 95 6.79 -16.26 3.47
N VAL A 96 5.93 -15.26 3.37
CA VAL A 96 6.02 -14.01 4.12
C VAL A 96 5.15 -13.99 5.36
N ARG A 97 4.28 -15.00 5.54
CA ARG A 97 3.37 -15.07 6.69
C ARG A 97 4.10 -15.02 8.03
N PRO A 98 5.19 -15.77 8.27
CA PRO A 98 5.88 -15.73 9.56
C PRO A 98 6.36 -14.32 9.92
N PHE A 99 6.74 -13.52 8.92
CA PHE A 99 7.12 -12.11 9.14
C PHE A 99 5.91 -11.28 9.51
N PHE A 100 4.82 -11.34 8.74
CA PHE A 100 3.61 -10.59 9.06
C PHE A 100 2.98 -10.99 10.39
N ASP A 101 3.18 -12.21 10.86
CA ASP A 101 2.73 -12.66 12.18
C ASP A 101 3.61 -12.12 13.32
N SER A 102 4.87 -11.79 13.07
CA SER A 102 5.82 -11.28 14.08
C SER A 102 5.85 -9.76 14.16
N VAL A 103 5.67 -9.07 13.03
CA VAL A 103 5.81 -7.61 12.99
C VAL A 103 4.60 -6.90 13.55
N LYS A 104 4.86 -5.80 14.25
CA LYS A 104 3.84 -4.91 14.77
C LYS A 104 3.33 -3.93 13.71
N LEU A 105 4.20 -3.47 12.84
CA LEU A 105 3.86 -2.53 11.78
C LEU A 105 4.72 -2.72 10.53
N SER A 106 4.25 -2.14 9.42
CA SER A 106 4.97 -2.08 8.15
C SER A 106 5.24 -0.63 7.77
N VAL A 107 6.29 -0.41 6.99
CA VAL A 107 6.68 0.94 6.53
C VAL A 107 6.69 1.02 5.01
N ALA A 108 6.21 2.15 4.49
CA ALA A 108 6.24 2.45 3.06
C ALA A 108 6.71 3.89 2.79
N PRO A 109 7.99 4.22 3.10
CA PRO A 109 8.54 5.57 3.01
C PRO A 109 8.98 5.90 1.58
N LEU A 110 8.10 5.78 0.59
CA LEU A 110 8.42 6.03 -0.80
C LEU A 110 8.39 7.53 -1.09
N ARG A 111 9.45 8.07 -1.68
CA ARG A 111 9.55 9.48 -2.09
C ARG A 111 9.13 9.72 -3.53
N PHE A 112 9.06 8.66 -4.34
CA PHE A 112 8.58 8.70 -5.72
C PHE A 112 8.08 7.31 -6.16
N GLY A 113 7.39 7.27 -7.30
CA GLY A 113 6.86 6.04 -7.89
C GLY A 113 5.37 6.16 -8.19
N ALA A 114 4.92 5.53 -9.26
CA ALA A 114 3.53 5.56 -9.71
C ALA A 114 2.78 4.25 -9.41
N GLY A 115 1.45 4.31 -9.47
CA GLY A 115 0.56 3.16 -9.37
C GLY A 115 0.32 2.66 -7.95
N VAL A 116 -0.58 1.69 -7.83
CA VAL A 116 -0.98 1.07 -6.56
C VAL A 116 0.19 0.32 -5.92
N LYS A 117 0.44 0.57 -4.65
CA LYS A 117 1.55 -0.02 -3.91
C LYS A 117 1.12 -1.34 -3.27
N GLY A 118 1.35 -2.45 -3.99
CA GLY A 118 1.00 -3.81 -3.54
C GLY A 118 1.49 -4.14 -2.12
N LYS A 119 2.62 -3.59 -1.68
CA LYS A 119 3.15 -3.78 -0.32
C LYS A 119 2.23 -3.25 0.78
N ILE A 120 1.55 -2.14 0.54
CA ILE A 120 0.58 -1.56 1.48
C ILE A 120 -0.63 -2.49 1.56
N ASN A 121 -1.21 -2.86 0.40
CA ASN A 121 -2.34 -3.78 0.36
C ASN A 121 -2.02 -5.12 1.01
N GLN A 122 -0.82 -5.64 0.78
CA GLN A 122 -0.38 -6.90 1.39
C GLN A 122 -0.28 -6.77 2.91
N SER A 123 0.36 -5.70 3.43
CA SER A 123 0.45 -5.47 4.88
C SER A 123 -0.93 -5.37 5.51
N MET A 124 -1.81 -4.55 4.93
CA MET A 124 -3.20 -4.38 5.39
C MET A 124 -4.00 -5.69 5.32
N ALA A 125 -3.80 -6.50 4.27
CA ALA A 125 -4.45 -7.80 4.12
C ALA A 125 -4.07 -8.80 5.23
N PHE A 126 -2.86 -8.69 5.76
CA PHE A 126 -2.41 -9.43 6.94
C PHE A 126 -2.79 -8.78 8.27
N GLY A 127 -3.53 -7.66 8.26
CA GLY A 127 -3.89 -6.91 9.46
C GLY A 127 -2.70 -6.23 10.13
N VAL A 128 -1.66 -5.92 9.38
CA VAL A 128 -0.51 -5.17 9.85
C VAL A 128 -0.66 -3.71 9.44
N PRO A 129 -0.83 -2.78 10.40
CA PRO A 129 -0.92 -1.36 10.11
C PRO A 129 0.35 -0.83 9.44
N VAL A 130 0.18 0.23 8.66
CA VAL A 130 1.25 0.81 7.85
C VAL A 130 1.46 2.27 8.22
N VAL A 131 2.73 2.70 8.28
CA VAL A 131 3.11 4.11 8.18
C VAL A 131 3.71 4.35 6.79
N ALA A 132 3.19 5.33 6.09
CA ALA A 132 3.52 5.58 4.69
C ALA A 132 3.71 7.07 4.41
N THR A 133 4.38 7.39 3.32
CA THR A 133 4.38 8.75 2.76
C THR A 133 3.11 9.00 1.94
N SER A 134 2.76 10.25 1.72
CA SER A 134 1.67 10.68 0.84
C SER A 134 1.85 10.11 -0.58
N MET A 135 3.08 10.09 -1.07
CA MET A 135 3.46 9.48 -2.36
C MET A 135 3.15 7.97 -2.40
N ALA A 136 3.33 7.27 -1.29
CA ALA A 136 3.09 5.83 -1.24
C ALA A 136 1.61 5.47 -1.32
N ILE A 137 0.70 6.34 -0.88
CA ILE A 137 -0.76 6.10 -0.89
C ILE A 137 -1.47 6.73 -2.07
N GLU A 138 -0.74 7.44 -2.95
CA GLU A 138 -1.33 8.11 -4.10
C GLU A 138 -2.18 7.13 -4.95
N GLY A 139 -3.45 7.49 -5.17
CA GLY A 139 -4.40 6.69 -5.96
C GLY A 139 -4.94 5.44 -5.27
N MET A 140 -4.73 5.25 -3.96
CA MET A 140 -5.16 4.07 -3.22
C MET A 140 -6.47 4.26 -2.43
N GLU A 141 -7.07 5.44 -2.47
CA GLU A 141 -8.30 5.78 -1.72
C GLU A 141 -8.16 5.55 -0.19
N LEU A 142 -6.93 5.64 0.34
CA LEU A 142 -6.64 5.51 1.76
C LEU A 142 -6.69 6.87 2.43
N LYS A 143 -7.17 6.90 3.67
CA LYS A 143 -7.28 8.11 4.49
C LYS A 143 -6.32 8.04 5.67
N ASP A 144 -5.56 9.13 5.84
CA ASP A 144 -4.72 9.31 7.01
C ASP A 144 -5.53 9.25 8.31
N GLN A 145 -4.93 8.68 9.36
CA GLN A 145 -5.50 8.50 10.70
C GLN A 145 -6.73 7.56 10.75
N GLU A 146 -7.26 7.12 9.59
CA GLU A 146 -8.41 6.22 9.50
C GLU A 146 -7.98 4.82 9.03
N ASP A 147 -7.34 4.73 7.86
CA ASP A 147 -6.92 3.46 7.25
C ASP A 147 -5.42 3.19 7.44
N ILE A 148 -4.62 4.25 7.60
CA ILE A 148 -3.16 4.26 7.58
C ILE A 148 -2.65 5.49 8.33
N LEU A 149 -1.37 5.53 8.71
CA LEU A 149 -0.72 6.78 9.12
C LEU A 149 0.12 7.34 7.99
N VAL A 150 0.02 8.66 7.75
CA VAL A 150 0.73 9.33 6.66
C VAL A 150 1.68 10.38 7.22
N ALA A 151 2.95 10.28 6.83
CA ALA A 151 3.96 11.27 7.16
C ALA A 151 5.04 11.33 6.07
N ASP A 152 5.43 12.52 5.66
CA ASP A 152 6.42 12.73 4.60
C ASP A 152 7.80 13.07 5.14
N GLU A 153 7.88 13.87 6.23
CA GLU A 153 9.13 14.28 6.83
C GLU A 153 9.66 13.24 7.82
N PRO A 154 10.99 13.04 7.93
CA PRO A 154 11.59 12.01 8.78
C PRO A 154 11.12 12.05 10.24
N GLU A 155 11.05 13.25 10.83
CA GLU A 155 10.65 13.43 12.22
C GLU A 155 9.17 13.09 12.45
N ALA A 156 8.30 13.50 11.52
CA ALA A 156 6.89 13.17 11.56
C ALA A 156 6.67 11.65 11.34
N PHE A 157 7.43 11.05 10.43
CA PHE A 157 7.37 9.61 10.17
C PHE A 157 7.82 8.81 11.41
N ALA A 158 8.91 9.22 12.04
CA ALA A 158 9.39 8.59 13.27
C ALA A 158 8.36 8.74 14.41
N SER A 159 7.74 9.91 14.56
CA SER A 159 6.69 10.16 15.57
C SER A 159 5.47 9.26 15.33
N ALA A 160 5.00 9.13 14.09
CA ALA A 160 3.89 8.24 13.72
C ALA A 160 4.21 6.77 14.01
N LEU A 161 5.45 6.33 13.75
CA LEU A 161 5.90 4.98 14.09
C LEU A 161 5.88 4.73 15.60
N ILE A 162 6.37 5.68 16.39
CA ILE A 162 6.39 5.58 17.86
C ILE A 162 4.97 5.49 18.41
N GLU A 163 4.08 6.37 17.96
CA GLU A 163 2.68 6.39 18.37
C GLU A 163 2.00 5.05 18.07
N LEU A 164 2.10 4.59 16.83
CA LEU A 164 1.49 3.33 16.39
C LEU A 164 2.08 2.11 17.13
N TYR A 165 3.38 2.12 17.40
CA TYR A 165 4.04 1.02 18.09
C TYR A 165 3.60 0.90 19.55
N GLN A 166 3.27 2.00 20.22
CA GLN A 166 2.94 2.07 21.64
C GLN A 166 1.44 1.96 21.92
N SER A 167 0.57 2.36 20.98
CA SER A 167 -0.88 2.40 21.17
C SER A 167 -1.56 1.17 20.60
N GLU A 168 -2.01 0.25 21.48
CA GLU A 168 -2.82 -0.90 21.09
C GLU A 168 -4.17 -0.50 20.49
N GLU A 169 -4.78 0.56 21.00
CA GLU A 169 -6.05 1.09 20.49
C GLU A 169 -5.90 1.56 19.03
N LEU A 170 -4.90 2.42 18.78
CA LEU A 170 -4.61 2.91 17.42
C LEU A 170 -4.26 1.76 16.48
N TRP A 171 -3.41 0.84 16.95
CA TRP A 171 -2.99 -0.32 16.19
C TRP A 171 -4.17 -1.19 15.78
N THR A 172 -5.07 -1.53 16.72
CA THR A 172 -6.24 -2.37 16.48
C THR A 172 -7.18 -1.70 15.49
N ARG A 173 -7.48 -0.42 15.68
CA ARG A 173 -8.33 0.36 14.77
C ARG A 173 -7.78 0.38 13.34
N LEU A 174 -6.49 0.70 13.16
CA LEU A 174 -5.87 0.73 11.83
C LEU A 174 -5.76 -0.67 11.21
N SER A 175 -5.55 -1.71 12.00
CA SER A 175 -5.53 -3.09 11.56
C SER A 175 -6.90 -3.52 11.00
N GLU A 176 -7.97 -3.26 11.74
CA GLU A 176 -9.34 -3.60 11.34
C GLU A 176 -9.78 -2.80 10.11
N ASN A 177 -9.56 -1.50 10.12
CA ASN A 177 -9.87 -0.62 8.99
C ASN A 177 -9.08 -1.02 7.74
N GLY A 178 -7.80 -1.31 7.88
CA GLY A 178 -6.94 -1.76 6.80
C GLY A 178 -7.43 -3.05 6.14
N ILE A 179 -7.80 -4.06 6.93
CA ILE A 179 -8.41 -5.30 6.44
C ILE A 179 -9.73 -4.99 5.72
N GLY A 180 -10.60 -4.17 6.33
CA GLY A 180 -11.89 -3.77 5.75
C GLY A 180 -11.73 -3.07 4.41
N LYS A 181 -10.81 -2.11 4.33
CA LYS A 181 -10.50 -1.36 3.11
C LYS A 181 -9.92 -2.26 2.01
N THR A 182 -8.98 -3.12 2.36
CA THR A 182 -8.38 -4.07 1.41
C THR A 182 -9.46 -5.02 0.88
N ARG A 183 -10.37 -5.49 1.72
CA ARG A 183 -11.49 -6.35 1.32
C ARG A 183 -12.45 -5.63 0.37
N ALA A 184 -12.77 -4.38 0.66
CA ALA A 184 -13.68 -3.59 -0.15
C ALA A 184 -13.14 -3.25 -1.55
N LEU A 185 -11.82 -3.04 -1.68
CA LEU A 185 -11.22 -2.53 -2.92
C LEU A 185 -10.44 -3.58 -3.72
N TYR A 186 -9.83 -4.56 -3.05
CA TYR A 186 -8.81 -5.44 -3.64
C TYR A 186 -9.11 -6.95 -3.49
N SER A 187 -10.27 -7.32 -2.94
CA SER A 187 -10.65 -8.73 -2.86
C SER A 187 -11.14 -9.27 -4.20
N THR A 188 -11.13 -10.60 -4.34
CA THR A 188 -11.75 -11.30 -5.47
C THR A 188 -13.22 -10.91 -5.63
N GLU A 189 -13.95 -10.75 -4.52
CA GLU A 189 -15.36 -10.33 -4.54
C GLU A 189 -15.53 -8.91 -5.06
N ALA A 190 -14.66 -7.96 -4.66
CA ALA A 190 -14.68 -6.60 -5.18
C ALA A 190 -14.41 -6.56 -6.69
N ALA A 191 -13.43 -7.34 -7.15
CA ALA A 191 -13.13 -7.47 -8.57
C ALA A 191 -14.30 -8.08 -9.35
N ARG A 192 -14.91 -9.16 -8.81
CA ARG A 192 -16.07 -9.83 -9.41
C ARG A 192 -17.24 -8.86 -9.59
N LYS A 193 -17.60 -8.09 -8.57
CA LYS A 193 -18.68 -7.09 -8.65
C LYS A 193 -18.45 -6.04 -9.74
N LYS A 194 -17.21 -5.55 -9.86
CA LYS A 194 -16.85 -4.58 -10.91
C LYS A 194 -16.96 -5.21 -12.30
N LEU A 195 -16.52 -6.46 -12.47
CA LEU A 195 -16.61 -7.17 -13.75
C LEU A 195 -18.06 -7.51 -14.09
N GLU A 196 -18.87 -7.99 -13.15
CA GLU A 196 -20.30 -8.26 -13.35
C GLU A 196 -21.04 -7.00 -13.81
N PHE A 197 -20.72 -5.84 -13.23
CA PHE A 197 -21.27 -4.56 -13.68
C PHE A 197 -20.86 -4.24 -15.13
N LEU A 198 -19.56 -4.37 -15.46
CA LEU A 198 -19.04 -4.07 -16.80
C LEU A 198 -19.65 -4.95 -17.89
N PHE A 199 -19.97 -6.19 -17.58
CA PHE A 199 -20.54 -7.17 -18.49
C PHE A 199 -22.05 -7.37 -18.31
N SER A 200 -22.71 -6.50 -17.52
CA SER A 200 -24.17 -6.55 -17.42
C SER A 200 -24.85 -6.11 -18.71
N ASP A 201 -25.97 -6.76 -19.06
CA ASP A 201 -26.77 -6.38 -20.23
C ASP A 201 -27.18 -4.90 -20.23
N GLU A 202 -27.46 -4.34 -19.04
CA GLU A 202 -27.82 -2.94 -18.88
C GLU A 202 -26.66 -2.01 -19.27
N HIS A 203 -25.45 -2.33 -18.79
CA HIS A 203 -24.25 -1.55 -19.13
C HIS A 203 -23.88 -1.69 -20.62
N LEU A 204 -23.90 -2.90 -21.16
CA LEU A 204 -23.61 -3.14 -22.59
C LEU A 204 -24.59 -2.40 -23.49
N ARG A 205 -25.90 -2.44 -23.21
CA ARG A 205 -26.90 -1.66 -23.95
C ARG A 205 -26.70 -0.15 -23.82
N SER A 206 -26.18 0.33 -22.71
CA SER A 206 -25.86 1.76 -22.53
C SER A 206 -24.74 2.22 -23.47
N LEU A 207 -23.80 1.32 -23.80
CA LEU A 207 -22.70 1.58 -24.73
C LEU A 207 -23.12 1.54 -26.19
N GLU A 208 -24.21 0.80 -26.52
CA GLU A 208 -24.74 0.66 -27.88
C GLU A 208 -25.67 1.82 -28.25
N ARG A 209 -26.03 2.71 -27.31
CA ARG A 209 -26.84 3.88 -27.63
C ARG A 209 -26.11 4.79 -28.62
N PRO A 210 -26.68 5.06 -29.80
CA PRO A 210 -26.10 6.03 -30.72
C PRO A 210 -25.96 7.37 -30.03
N LEU A 211 -24.81 8.04 -30.23
CA LEU A 211 -24.59 9.40 -29.73
C LEU A 211 -25.78 10.28 -30.15
N SER A 212 -26.32 11.03 -29.23
CA SER A 212 -27.33 12.05 -29.55
C SER A 212 -26.73 13.08 -30.52
N GLY A 213 -27.53 13.72 -31.38
CA GLY A 213 -27.03 14.67 -32.39
C GLY A 213 -26.07 15.73 -31.82
N ALA A 214 -26.30 16.17 -30.57
CA ALA A 214 -25.43 17.14 -29.87
C ALA A 214 -24.03 16.53 -29.48
N GLU A 215 -23.99 15.24 -29.18
CA GLU A 215 -22.74 14.52 -28.86
C GLU A 215 -21.91 14.21 -30.13
N HIS A 216 -22.59 14.05 -31.25
CA HIS A 216 -21.94 13.84 -32.56
C HIS A 216 -21.24 15.12 -33.06
N GLU A 217 -21.84 16.31 -32.84
CA GLU A 217 -21.20 17.60 -33.14
C GLU A 217 -19.98 17.89 -32.27
N LEU A 218 -20.00 17.51 -30.96
CA LEU A 218 -18.87 17.67 -30.08
C LEU A 218 -17.69 16.75 -30.45
N VAL A 219 -17.94 15.55 -30.94
CA VAL A 219 -16.89 14.64 -31.41
C VAL A 219 -16.26 15.14 -32.71
N LEU A 220 -17.04 15.68 -33.61
CA LEU A 220 -16.55 16.28 -34.85
C LEU A 220 -15.75 17.56 -34.61
N ALA A 221 -16.12 18.36 -33.63
CA ALA A 221 -15.41 19.58 -33.25
C ALA A 221 -14.07 19.29 -32.54
N ALA A 222 -13.94 18.14 -31.87
CA ALA A 222 -12.71 17.73 -31.20
C ALA A 222 -11.71 17.03 -32.11
N THR A 223 -12.09 16.68 -33.35
CA THR A 223 -11.24 16.01 -34.33
C THR A 223 -10.84 16.91 -35.50
N SER A 224 -11.24 18.18 -35.48
CA SER A 224 -10.85 19.25 -36.40
C SER A 224 -9.80 20.18 -35.78
#